data_593608c6209bf61360c2a263089b4f76
#
_entry.id   593608c6209bf61360c2a263089b4f76
#
_cell.length_a   1.000
_cell.length_b   1.000
_cell.length_c   1.000
_cell.angle_alpha   90.00
_cell.angle_beta   90.00
_cell.angle_gamma   90.00
#
_symmetry.space_group_name_H-M   'P 1'
#
loop_
_entity.id
_entity.type
_entity.pdbx_description
1 polymer ?
#
loop_
_entity_poly.entity_id
_entity_poly.type
_entity_poly.pdbx_seq_one_letter_code
_entity_poly.pdbx_strand_id
1 'polypeptide(L)'
;MPTATRTNPLSYLTDQINDLKAKGTHFNLRVLEDEQAPECTFDGKKVINLASNNYLGLTTHPKLREAALEATRKYGVGSGAVRTIAGTMASRTGRQTRR
;
A
#
# COMPACT_ATOMS: atom_id res chain seq x y z
N MET A 1 23.27 -22.53 34.22
CA MET A 1 23.53 -21.31 33.46
C MET A 1 22.22 -20.56 33.35
N PRO A 2 22.06 -19.36 33.90
CA PRO A 2 20.85 -18.60 33.71
C PRO A 2 20.79 -18.17 32.23
N THR A 3 19.76 -18.56 31.53
CA THR A 3 19.42 -18.07 30.18
C THR A 3 19.22 -16.56 30.26
N ALA A 4 20.15 -15.81 29.66
CA ALA A 4 20.00 -14.35 29.54
C ALA A 4 18.70 -14.06 28.80
N THR A 5 17.74 -13.51 29.52
CA THR A 5 16.47 -13.03 28.94
C THR A 5 16.84 -11.94 27.94
N ARG A 6 16.70 -12.21 26.65
CA ARG A 6 16.89 -11.20 25.60
C ARG A 6 15.89 -10.08 25.85
N THR A 7 16.32 -8.97 26.35
CA THR A 7 15.49 -7.76 26.43
C THR A 7 15.13 -7.34 24.98
N ASN A 8 13.84 -7.15 24.72
CA ASN A 8 13.39 -6.65 23.44
C ASN A 8 13.91 -5.21 23.26
N PRO A 9 14.83 -4.94 22.31
CA PRO A 9 15.39 -3.60 22.13
C PRO A 9 14.35 -2.57 21.65
N LEU A 10 13.16 -3.03 21.24
CA LEU A 10 12.06 -2.19 20.74
C LEU A 10 10.94 -1.99 21.78
N SER A 11 11.15 -2.36 23.05
CA SER A 11 10.14 -2.21 24.11
C SER A 11 9.68 -0.77 24.30
N TYR A 12 10.56 0.21 24.08
CA TYR A 12 10.23 1.63 24.16
C TYR A 12 9.10 2.05 23.20
N LEU A 13 8.95 1.36 22.03
CA LEU A 13 7.85 1.64 21.10
C LEU A 13 6.49 1.27 21.70
N THR A 14 6.43 0.20 22.46
CA THR A 14 5.23 -0.21 23.19
C THR A 14 4.85 0.84 24.22
N ASP A 15 5.81 1.36 24.94
CA ASP A 15 5.59 2.41 25.95
C ASP A 15 5.08 3.70 25.30
N GLN A 16 5.66 4.10 24.17
CA GLN A 16 5.19 5.25 23.39
C GLN A 16 3.76 5.08 22.88
N ILE A 17 3.41 3.90 22.35
CA ILE A 17 2.04 3.61 21.90
C ILE A 17 1.06 3.67 23.07
N ASN A 18 1.42 3.12 24.23
CA ASN A 18 0.58 3.16 25.42
C ASN A 18 0.38 4.58 25.93
N ASP A 19 1.41 5.42 25.88
CA ASP A 19 1.31 6.85 26.22
C ASP A 19 0.36 7.59 25.27
N LEU A 20 0.46 7.36 23.95
CA LEU A 20 -0.47 7.92 22.96
C LEU A 20 -1.91 7.49 23.22
N LYS A 21 -2.14 6.22 23.58
CA LYS A 21 -3.46 5.70 23.93
C LYS A 21 -4.00 6.37 25.20
N ALA A 22 -3.18 6.51 26.24
CA ALA A 22 -3.56 7.16 27.48
C ALA A 22 -3.92 8.64 27.30
N LYS A 23 -3.23 9.33 26.38
CA LYS A 23 -3.50 10.73 25.99
C LYS A 23 -4.68 10.88 25.03
N GLY A 24 -5.27 9.80 24.53
CA GLY A 24 -6.34 9.85 23.53
C GLY A 24 -5.91 10.36 22.14
N THR A 25 -4.60 10.41 21.88
CA THR A 25 -4.02 10.88 20.61
C THR A 25 -3.55 9.73 19.70
N HIS A 26 -3.77 8.48 20.12
CA HIS A 26 -3.46 7.32 19.31
C HIS A 26 -4.39 7.26 18.11
N PHE A 27 -3.81 7.26 16.91
CA PHE A 27 -4.56 7.14 15.66
C PHE A 27 -4.74 5.68 15.27
N ASN A 28 -5.99 5.25 15.17
CA ASN A 28 -6.33 3.92 14.67
C ASN A 28 -6.53 3.97 13.16
N LEU A 29 -5.73 3.16 12.44
CA LEU A 29 -5.92 3.00 11.01
C LEU A 29 -7.22 2.24 10.75
N ARG A 30 -8.03 2.78 9.85
CA ARG A 30 -9.26 2.11 9.41
C ARG A 30 -8.93 1.10 8.31
N VAL A 31 -9.60 -0.03 8.35
CA VAL A 31 -9.39 -1.12 7.39
C VAL A 31 -10.44 -1.03 6.29
N LEU A 32 -9.97 -0.82 5.05
CA LEU A 32 -10.80 -0.98 3.86
C LEU A 32 -10.83 -2.49 3.52
N GLU A 33 -12.03 -3.05 3.47
CA GLU A 33 -12.24 -4.49 3.29
C GLU A 33 -12.54 -4.90 1.85
N ASP A 34 -12.79 -3.94 0.99
CA ASP A 34 -13.10 -4.14 -0.42
C ASP A 34 -12.29 -3.20 -1.32
N GLU A 35 -12.72 -2.98 -2.54
CA GLU A 35 -12.03 -2.11 -3.48
C GLU A 35 -12.26 -0.62 -3.18
N GLN A 36 -11.33 0.24 -3.60
CA GLN A 36 -11.50 1.69 -3.54
C GLN A 36 -12.57 2.14 -4.53
N ALA A 37 -13.79 2.26 -4.05
CA ALA A 37 -14.95 2.71 -4.79
C ALA A 37 -15.68 3.84 -4.04
N PRO A 38 -16.63 4.54 -4.69
CA PRO A 38 -17.48 5.53 -4.01
C PRO A 38 -18.28 4.95 -2.84
N GLU A 39 -18.75 3.72 -2.97
CA GLU A 39 -19.31 2.92 -1.89
C GLU A 39 -18.32 1.80 -1.54
N CYS A 40 -17.94 1.70 -0.30
CA CYS A 40 -16.99 0.69 0.16
C CYS A 40 -17.23 0.34 1.63
N THR A 41 -16.56 -0.70 2.10
CA THR A 41 -16.69 -1.21 3.47
C THR A 41 -15.47 -0.87 4.29
N PHE A 42 -15.65 -0.12 5.37
CA PHE A 42 -14.63 0.16 6.37
C PHE A 42 -15.05 -0.42 7.72
N ASP A 43 -14.18 -1.22 8.32
CA ASP A 43 -14.39 -1.81 9.66
C ASP A 43 -15.79 -2.47 9.78
N GLY A 44 -16.19 -3.27 8.79
CA GLY A 44 -17.46 -3.98 8.72
C GLY A 44 -18.68 -3.10 8.40
N LYS A 45 -18.51 -1.82 8.05
CA LYS A 45 -19.62 -0.92 7.75
C LYS A 45 -19.55 -0.39 6.33
N LYS A 46 -20.64 -0.51 5.58
CA LYS A 46 -20.80 0.16 4.28
C LYS A 46 -20.88 1.66 4.47
N VAL A 47 -20.06 2.39 3.73
CA VAL A 47 -19.97 3.85 3.78
C VAL A 47 -19.81 4.45 2.39
N ILE A 48 -20.18 5.72 2.25
CA ILE A 48 -19.82 6.55 1.09
C ILE A 48 -18.44 7.13 1.36
N ASN A 49 -17.47 6.81 0.51
CA ASN A 49 -16.09 7.23 0.67
C ASN A 49 -15.82 8.57 -0.02
N LEU A 50 -15.80 9.64 0.75
CA LEU A 50 -15.47 10.99 0.29
C LEU A 50 -14.01 11.39 0.55
N ALA A 51 -13.21 10.48 1.14
CA ALA A 51 -11.86 10.77 1.61
C ALA A 51 -10.75 10.18 0.71
N SER A 52 -11.10 9.52 -0.40
CA SER A 52 -10.11 8.95 -1.30
C SER A 52 -9.56 9.98 -2.28
N ASN A 53 -8.31 9.76 -2.73
CA ASN A 53 -7.71 10.49 -3.84
C ASN A 53 -8.07 9.88 -5.22
N ASN A 54 -9.03 8.97 -5.26
CA ASN A 54 -9.49 8.28 -6.46
C ASN A 54 -10.54 9.12 -7.22
N TYR A 55 -10.23 10.38 -7.47
CA TYR A 55 -11.17 11.37 -8.05
C TYR A 55 -11.82 10.94 -9.37
N LEU A 56 -11.09 10.20 -10.19
CA LEU A 56 -11.56 9.73 -11.50
C LEU A 56 -12.05 8.28 -11.48
N GLY A 57 -12.06 7.62 -10.34
CA GLY A 57 -12.47 6.22 -10.22
C GLY A 57 -11.58 5.23 -10.97
N LEU A 58 -10.32 5.57 -11.23
CA LEU A 58 -9.42 4.77 -12.07
C LEU A 58 -8.91 3.51 -11.41
N THR A 59 -8.89 3.44 -10.08
CA THR A 59 -8.40 2.26 -9.34
C THR A 59 -9.20 0.99 -9.64
N THR A 60 -10.47 1.13 -9.98
CA THR A 60 -11.37 0.02 -10.29
C THR A 60 -11.77 -0.04 -11.77
N HIS A 61 -11.19 0.81 -12.60
CA HIS A 61 -11.55 0.89 -14.03
C HIS A 61 -11.16 -0.40 -14.77
N PRO A 62 -12.09 -1.07 -15.49
CA PRO A 62 -11.86 -2.38 -16.10
C PRO A 62 -10.63 -2.42 -17.02
N LYS A 63 -10.47 -1.43 -17.88
CA LYS A 63 -9.31 -1.35 -18.80
C LYS A 63 -7.97 -1.23 -18.07
N LEU A 64 -7.94 -0.52 -16.95
CA LEU A 64 -6.71 -0.39 -16.16
C LEU A 64 -6.40 -1.66 -15.39
N ARG A 65 -7.41 -2.34 -14.87
CA ARG A 65 -7.24 -3.66 -14.24
C ARG A 65 -6.67 -4.67 -15.23
N GLU A 66 -7.24 -4.76 -16.43
CA GLU A 66 -6.76 -5.70 -17.45
C GLU A 66 -5.34 -5.38 -17.89
N ALA A 67 -5.02 -4.12 -18.14
CA ALA A 67 -3.65 -3.70 -18.46
C ALA A 67 -2.64 -4.02 -17.35
N ALA A 68 -3.04 -3.86 -16.09
CA ALA A 68 -2.20 -4.20 -14.94
C ALA A 68 -1.98 -5.72 -14.84
N LEU A 69 -3.01 -6.52 -15.04
CA LEU A 69 -2.90 -7.99 -15.04
C LEU A 69 -2.00 -8.48 -16.18
N GLU A 70 -2.17 -7.95 -17.38
CA GLU A 70 -1.32 -8.28 -18.52
C GLU A 70 0.14 -7.89 -18.26
N ALA A 71 0.38 -6.68 -17.76
CA ALA A 71 1.72 -6.22 -17.42
C ALA A 71 2.37 -7.10 -16.33
N THR A 72 1.61 -7.50 -15.32
CA THR A 72 2.10 -8.39 -14.25
C THR A 72 2.43 -9.78 -14.79
N ARG A 73 1.59 -10.36 -15.65
CA ARG A 73 1.88 -11.65 -16.28
C ARG A 73 3.14 -11.60 -17.15
N LYS A 74 3.36 -10.49 -17.86
CA LYS A 74 4.47 -10.33 -18.80
C LYS A 74 5.78 -9.96 -18.13
N TYR A 75 5.76 -9.09 -17.13
CA TYR A 75 6.94 -8.46 -16.54
C TYR A 75 7.17 -8.82 -15.07
N GLY A 76 6.23 -9.49 -14.43
CA GLY A 76 6.26 -9.76 -12.99
C GLY A 76 5.86 -8.56 -12.12
N VAL A 77 6.04 -8.69 -10.82
CA VAL A 77 5.66 -7.71 -9.82
C VAL A 77 6.86 -6.83 -9.48
N GLY A 78 6.95 -5.68 -10.14
CA GLY A 78 8.01 -4.70 -9.91
C GLY A 78 9.26 -4.91 -10.77
N SER A 79 10.17 -3.96 -10.70
CA SER A 79 11.35 -3.89 -11.57
C SER A 79 12.56 -4.68 -11.04
N GLY A 80 12.55 -5.05 -9.76
CA GLY A 80 13.68 -5.75 -9.10
C GLY A 80 14.97 -4.94 -8.97
N ALA A 81 15.05 -3.74 -9.58
CA ALA A 81 16.23 -2.88 -9.56
C ALA A 81 15.86 -1.40 -9.68
N VAL A 82 16.80 -0.53 -9.33
CA VAL A 82 16.65 0.91 -9.53
C VAL A 82 16.71 1.28 -11.02
N ARG A 83 16.00 2.34 -11.39
CA ARG A 83 15.80 2.74 -12.78
C ARG A 83 17.10 3.01 -13.54
N THR A 84 18.09 3.59 -12.89
CA THR A 84 19.38 3.99 -13.49
C THR A 84 20.34 2.83 -13.72
N ILE A 85 20.11 1.67 -13.12
CA ILE A 85 21.00 0.50 -13.26
C ILE A 85 20.36 -0.54 -14.19
N ALA A 86 19.29 -1.21 -13.74
CA ALA A 86 18.66 -2.31 -14.48
C ALA A 86 17.13 -2.30 -14.38
N GLY A 87 16.52 -1.27 -13.77
CA GLY A 87 15.09 -1.22 -13.48
C GLY A 87 14.26 -0.41 -14.49
N THR A 88 14.83 0.03 -15.62
CA THR A 88 14.07 0.67 -16.69
C THR A 88 13.45 -0.40 -17.61
N MET A 89 12.17 -0.66 -17.39
CA MET A 89 11.44 -1.69 -18.13
C MET A 89 10.65 -1.09 -19.30
N ALA A 90 10.47 -1.86 -20.37
CA ALA A 90 9.73 -1.47 -21.57
C ALA A 90 8.27 -1.05 -21.29
N SER A 91 7.66 -1.57 -20.24
CA SER A 91 6.31 -1.18 -19.80
C SER A 91 6.22 0.26 -19.26
N ARG A 92 7.35 0.82 -18.80
CA ARG A 92 7.45 2.18 -18.24
C ARG A 92 7.88 3.23 -19.25
N THR A 93 8.60 2.82 -20.25
CA THR A 93 8.97 3.66 -21.37
C THR A 93 7.90 3.48 -22.43
N GLY A 94 6.78 4.20 -22.33
CA GLY A 94 5.90 4.36 -23.49
C GLY A 94 6.80 4.71 -24.66
N ARG A 95 7.03 3.73 -25.53
CA ARG A 95 7.94 3.68 -26.66
C ARG A 95 8.36 5.07 -27.15
N GLN A 96 9.47 5.57 -26.68
CA GLN A 96 10.23 6.58 -27.40
C GLN A 96 11.59 5.97 -27.78
N THR A 97 11.57 5.01 -28.67
CA THR A 97 12.67 4.82 -29.60
C THR A 97 12.52 5.89 -30.68
N ARG A 98 12.97 7.11 -30.41
CA ARG A 98 13.42 7.96 -31.51
C ARG A 98 14.78 7.41 -31.93
N ARG A 99 14.81 6.78 -33.09
CA ARG A 99 16.03 6.61 -33.86
C ARG A 99 16.47 7.98 -34.38
#